data_d8d10c553fbb0361afe1621d5c78d178
#
_entry.id   d8d10c553fbb0361afe1621d5c78d178
#
_cell.length_a   1.000
_cell.length_b   1.000
_cell.length_c   1.000
_cell.angle_alpha   90.00
_cell.angle_beta   90.00
_cell.angle_gamma   90.00
#
_symmetry.space_group_name_H-M   'P 1'
#
loop_
_entity.id
_entity.type
_entity.pdbx_description
1 polymer ?
#
loop_
_entity_poly.entity_id
_entity_poly.type
_entity_poly.pdbx_seq_one_letter_code
_entity_poly.pdbx_strand_id
1 'polypeptide(L)'
;MKRFLVIIAVLSLCVYNLHGQKNRKILYRADMGYYDEEVLDGANRLIGNVKFAQDNVVGYCDSAYLYDADNYIIAFGNPVRIIVSDSVVLFGRRAYYDGNIRQAAIAENVRLENGKSYLLTDSLFYDLNTDCGSYTTGARIFSEEDTLTSVIGRYYTATDDAYLHQNVQLHSSSYVMNCDSLRYNVSYKTAYFISPTHLVSDENTIYTEHGSYNTNTDISVLYGNVLLTGESQTLSADSLYYDKGLRFGKAWNNAKFVDTANNFILQGNYLEHYEKGGTSIATDSNLVIYIDDNKDTLFLHCDTLKVDFDTASNPTLLRAYFHTKFQHKDIQGACDSMSYNVNDSILMMYYNPVFWSDNYQLSGDTVRFIILDSIHSTVELCKSGFIVGGLFEDTEFNQIKGLNIKGFLEDQNLNRVDIVGNAECIYYIQEEDNSLIGVNTSITSEMRIYLDSNKIQQIRYFDAPNGQINPDEQMTEKDRKLQGFRWLDAFRPRKTEDLYVMPVPRKPDDTTNDDETMKR
;
A
#
# COMPACT_ATOMS: atom_id res chain seq x y z
N MET A 1 22.09 50.77 -42.73
CA MET A 1 21.08 51.76 -42.26
C MET A 1 19.74 51.17 -41.85
N LYS A 2 19.20 50.14 -42.51
CA LYS A 2 17.87 49.56 -42.08
C LYS A 2 17.85 48.77 -40.76
N ARG A 3 19.02 48.24 -40.31
CA ARG A 3 19.10 47.53 -39.00
C ARG A 3 19.24 48.45 -37.78
N PHE A 4 19.66 49.68 -37.94
CA PHE A 4 19.80 50.65 -36.89
C PHE A 4 18.45 51.35 -36.56
N LEU A 5 17.55 51.46 -37.54
CA LEU A 5 16.22 52.03 -37.37
C LEU A 5 15.26 51.09 -36.62
N VAL A 6 15.44 49.75 -36.72
CA VAL A 6 14.64 48.74 -35.99
C VAL A 6 15.00 48.70 -34.50
N ILE A 7 16.29 48.89 -34.16
CA ILE A 7 16.74 48.91 -32.75
C ILE A 7 16.24 50.20 -32.03
N ILE A 8 16.18 51.33 -32.70
CA ILE A 8 15.64 52.57 -32.13
C ILE A 8 14.11 52.46 -31.95
N ALA A 9 13.39 51.80 -32.87
CA ALA A 9 11.95 51.59 -32.74
C ALA A 9 11.61 50.59 -31.63
N VAL A 10 12.41 49.55 -31.37
CA VAL A 10 12.23 48.61 -30.27
C VAL A 10 12.60 49.24 -28.94
N LEU A 11 13.63 50.10 -28.86
CA LEU A 11 13.95 50.88 -27.66
C LEU A 11 12.91 51.96 -27.36
N SER A 12 12.23 52.56 -28.35
CA SER A 12 11.17 53.52 -28.13
C SER A 12 9.83 52.87 -27.69
N LEU A 13 9.59 51.61 -28.06
CA LEU A 13 8.43 50.84 -27.57
C LEU A 13 8.59 50.32 -26.12
N CYS A 14 9.84 50.15 -25.63
CA CYS A 14 10.07 49.78 -24.21
C CYS A 14 9.97 50.95 -23.24
N VAL A 15 9.93 52.21 -23.70
CA VAL A 15 9.83 53.40 -22.82
C VAL A 15 8.38 53.80 -22.54
N TYR A 16 7.39 53.25 -23.23
CA TYR A 16 5.97 53.66 -23.07
C TYR A 16 5.14 52.86 -22.04
N ASN A 17 5.74 51.90 -21.30
CA ASN A 17 5.02 51.15 -20.27
C ASN A 17 5.47 51.43 -18.82
N LEU A 18 6.18 52.50 -18.56
CA LEU A 18 6.33 53.06 -17.23
C LEU A 18 5.15 54.03 -16.96
N HIS A 19 3.93 53.49 -16.96
CA HIS A 19 2.85 54.12 -16.21
C HIS A 19 3.15 53.84 -14.74
N GLY A 20 3.88 54.74 -14.09
CA GLY A 20 3.93 54.77 -12.64
C GLY A 20 2.47 54.87 -12.15
N GLN A 21 2.01 53.82 -11.49
CA GLN A 21 0.73 53.86 -10.77
C GLN A 21 0.82 55.05 -9.82
N LYS A 22 0.09 56.14 -10.12
CA LYS A 22 -0.03 57.26 -9.21
C LYS A 22 -0.69 56.73 -7.95
N ASN A 23 0.09 56.48 -6.88
CA ASN A 23 -0.45 56.06 -5.60
C ASN A 23 -1.53 57.06 -5.21
N ARG A 24 -2.77 56.59 -5.13
CA ARG A 24 -3.88 57.43 -4.67
C ARG A 24 -3.68 57.71 -3.18
N LYS A 25 -4.00 58.93 -2.76
CA LYS A 25 -3.96 59.30 -1.36
C LYS A 25 -5.04 58.56 -0.56
N ILE A 26 -4.77 58.31 0.71
CA ILE A 26 -5.76 57.81 1.66
C ILE A 26 -6.79 58.94 1.90
N LEU A 27 -8.05 58.69 1.58
CA LEU A 27 -9.18 59.55 1.86
C LEU A 27 -9.75 59.20 3.24
N TYR A 28 -10.23 60.20 3.99
CA TYR A 28 -10.78 59.97 5.32
C TYR A 28 -12.04 60.78 5.61
N ARG A 29 -12.79 60.34 6.60
CA ARG A 29 -13.90 61.05 7.25
C ARG A 29 -13.87 60.72 8.74
N ALA A 30 -14.11 61.70 9.61
CA ALA A 30 -14.18 61.53 11.06
C ALA A 30 -15.17 62.59 11.63
N ASP A 31 -15.60 62.39 12.87
CA ASP A 31 -16.46 63.39 13.57
C ASP A 31 -15.66 64.62 13.95
N MET A 32 -14.38 64.45 14.36
CA MET A 32 -13.45 65.51 14.71
C MET A 32 -12.05 65.22 14.17
N GLY A 33 -11.31 66.27 13.82
CA GLY A 33 -9.91 66.21 13.39
C GLY A 33 -9.10 67.33 14.04
N TYR A 34 -7.89 67.00 14.47
CA TYR A 34 -6.91 67.91 15.01
C TYR A 34 -5.62 67.84 14.23
N TYR A 35 -5.02 68.98 13.93
CA TYR A 35 -3.68 69.08 13.38
C TYR A 35 -2.85 69.95 14.27
N ASP A 36 -1.71 69.47 14.73
CA ASP A 36 -0.77 70.26 15.54
C ASP A 36 0.64 69.79 15.22
N GLU A 37 1.38 70.59 14.50
CA GLU A 37 2.71 70.23 14.00
C GLU A 37 3.73 69.98 15.12
N GLU A 38 3.61 70.77 16.24
CA GLU A 38 4.56 70.65 17.36
C GLU A 38 4.27 69.44 18.26
N VAL A 39 3.01 69.06 18.38
CA VAL A 39 2.56 68.02 19.31
C VAL A 39 2.39 66.64 18.60
N LEU A 40 2.01 66.64 17.31
CA LEU A 40 1.60 65.48 16.58
C LEU A 40 2.59 65.05 15.47
N ASP A 41 3.76 65.66 15.39
CA ASP A 41 4.81 65.40 14.42
C ASP A 41 4.26 65.27 12.98
N GLY A 42 3.44 66.24 12.58
CA GLY A 42 2.81 66.32 11.26
C GLY A 42 1.60 65.45 11.04
N ALA A 43 1.09 64.76 12.05
CA ALA A 43 -0.07 63.87 11.92
C ALA A 43 -1.41 64.64 12.08
N ASN A 44 -2.41 64.22 11.30
CA ASN A 44 -3.81 64.56 11.56
C ASN A 44 -4.40 63.55 12.54
N ARG A 45 -4.76 63.95 13.76
CA ARG A 45 -5.48 63.11 14.72
C ARG A 45 -6.98 63.17 14.41
N LEU A 46 -7.54 61.97 14.08
CA LEU A 46 -8.95 61.78 13.75
C LEU A 46 -9.65 61.10 14.92
N ILE A 47 -10.85 61.58 15.30
CA ILE A 47 -11.59 61.02 16.44
C ILE A 47 -13.07 60.89 16.08
N GLY A 48 -13.65 59.71 16.43
CA GLY A 48 -15.07 59.39 16.30
C GLY A 48 -15.47 58.96 14.90
N ASN A 49 -16.04 57.78 14.79
CA ASN A 49 -16.56 57.19 13.54
C ASN A 49 -15.62 57.34 12.34
N VAL A 50 -14.31 57.11 12.58
CA VAL A 50 -13.29 57.31 11.55
C VAL A 50 -13.47 56.27 10.45
N LYS A 51 -13.60 56.76 9.20
CA LYS A 51 -13.57 55.97 7.98
C LYS A 51 -12.40 56.43 7.12
N PHE A 52 -11.57 55.50 6.66
CA PHE A 52 -10.54 55.79 5.68
C PHE A 52 -10.68 54.87 4.48
N ALA A 53 -10.24 55.32 3.31
CA ALA A 53 -10.37 54.54 2.09
C ALA A 53 -9.24 54.84 1.09
N GLN A 54 -8.79 53.81 0.40
CA GLN A 54 -7.90 53.90 -0.75
C GLN A 54 -8.26 52.82 -1.76
N ASP A 55 -8.59 53.20 -2.98
CA ASP A 55 -9.10 52.33 -4.03
C ASP A 55 -10.29 51.45 -3.55
N ASN A 56 -10.10 50.12 -3.48
CA ASN A 56 -11.10 49.17 -2.99
C ASN A 56 -11.02 48.90 -1.48
N VAL A 57 -9.98 49.40 -0.81
CA VAL A 57 -9.79 49.18 0.63
C VAL A 57 -10.56 50.24 1.43
N VAL A 58 -11.32 49.77 2.41
CA VAL A 58 -12.08 50.65 3.30
C VAL A 58 -11.83 50.24 4.75
N GLY A 59 -11.36 51.19 5.57
CA GLY A 59 -11.15 50.98 7.00
C GLY A 59 -12.12 51.76 7.86
N TYR A 60 -12.46 51.20 9.03
CA TYR A 60 -13.29 51.82 10.07
C TYR A 60 -12.60 51.67 11.42
N CYS A 61 -12.58 52.73 12.23
CA CYS A 61 -11.98 52.70 13.57
C CYS A 61 -12.55 53.80 14.46
N ASP A 62 -12.23 53.80 15.74
CA ASP A 62 -12.68 54.81 16.71
C ASP A 62 -11.83 56.08 16.64
N SER A 63 -10.52 55.94 16.43
CA SER A 63 -9.58 57.04 16.27
C SER A 63 -8.39 56.65 15.40
N ALA A 64 -7.71 57.64 14.81
CA ALA A 64 -6.53 57.41 14.01
C ALA A 64 -5.56 58.58 14.00
N TYR A 65 -4.30 58.29 13.68
CA TYR A 65 -3.30 59.26 13.26
C TYR A 65 -3.05 59.09 11.77
N LEU A 66 -3.35 60.10 10.96
CA LEU A 66 -3.12 60.12 9.52
C LEU A 66 -1.93 61.02 9.19
N TYR A 67 -0.89 60.45 8.58
CA TYR A 67 0.29 61.13 8.06
C TYR A 67 0.09 61.33 6.54
N ASP A 68 -0.57 62.42 6.19
CA ASP A 68 -0.99 62.66 4.80
C ASP A 68 0.21 62.87 3.85
N ALA A 69 1.30 63.51 4.34
CA ALA A 69 2.53 63.70 3.56
C ALA A 69 3.13 62.34 3.13
N ASP A 70 3.19 61.39 4.05
CA ASP A 70 3.79 60.07 3.89
C ASP A 70 2.78 59.00 3.46
N ASN A 71 1.48 59.34 3.37
CA ASN A 71 0.37 58.53 2.91
C ASN A 71 0.20 57.23 3.72
N TYR A 72 0.29 57.27 5.04
CA TYR A 72 -0.03 56.16 5.93
C TYR A 72 -0.96 56.57 7.07
N ILE A 73 -1.62 55.58 7.69
CA ILE A 73 -2.55 55.78 8.80
C ILE A 73 -2.30 54.75 9.91
N ILE A 74 -2.35 55.19 11.18
CA ILE A 74 -2.36 54.34 12.36
C ILE A 74 -3.75 54.41 12.98
N ALA A 75 -4.50 53.33 12.93
CA ALA A 75 -5.89 53.25 13.38
C ALA A 75 -6.00 52.50 14.72
N PHE A 76 -6.90 52.94 15.57
CA PHE A 76 -7.21 52.36 16.88
C PHE A 76 -8.72 52.19 17.03
N GLY A 77 -9.16 51.04 17.54
CA GLY A 77 -10.57 50.75 17.72
C GLY A 77 -10.84 49.42 18.41
N ASN A 78 -12.08 49.16 18.74
CA ASN A 78 -12.47 47.91 19.32
C ASN A 78 -13.74 47.34 18.61
N PRO A 79 -13.61 46.77 17.38
CA PRO A 79 -12.37 46.57 16.61
C PRO A 79 -12.08 47.70 15.58
N VAL A 80 -10.83 47.79 15.13
CA VAL A 80 -10.49 48.32 13.81
C VAL A 80 -10.94 47.28 12.79
N ARG A 81 -11.63 47.73 11.71
CA ARG A 81 -12.11 46.86 10.64
C ARG A 81 -11.59 47.36 9.30
N ILE A 82 -10.88 46.53 8.56
CA ILE A 82 -10.37 46.83 7.20
C ILE A 82 -11.02 45.85 6.22
N ILE A 83 -11.79 46.36 5.27
CA ILE A 83 -12.41 45.63 4.19
C ILE A 83 -11.47 45.68 2.99
N VAL A 84 -10.95 44.53 2.55
CA VAL A 84 -10.05 44.41 1.40
C VAL A 84 -10.83 44.07 0.13
N SER A 85 -11.81 43.15 0.28
CA SER A 85 -12.73 42.73 -0.79
C SER A 85 -14.07 42.33 -0.19
N ASP A 86 -15.00 41.88 -1.02
CA ASP A 86 -16.32 41.39 -0.57
C ASP A 86 -16.23 40.21 0.39
N SER A 87 -15.16 39.36 0.25
CA SER A 87 -14.95 38.16 1.07
C SER A 87 -13.88 38.33 2.16
N VAL A 88 -12.94 39.31 2.01
CA VAL A 88 -11.78 39.46 2.88
C VAL A 88 -11.92 40.68 3.78
N VAL A 89 -11.99 40.40 5.09
CA VAL A 89 -12.09 41.44 6.13
C VAL A 89 -11.07 41.17 7.24
N LEU A 90 -10.36 42.22 7.65
CA LEU A 90 -9.37 42.20 8.73
C LEU A 90 -9.92 42.93 9.94
N PHE A 91 -9.74 42.36 11.12
CA PHE A 91 -10.11 42.94 12.41
C PHE A 91 -8.91 42.90 13.36
N GLY A 92 -8.83 43.90 14.23
CA GLY A 92 -7.86 43.98 15.32
C GLY A 92 -8.13 45.18 16.19
N ARG A 93 -7.33 45.44 17.22
CA ARG A 93 -7.46 46.67 18.03
C ARG A 93 -6.61 47.80 17.51
N ARG A 94 -5.52 47.49 16.83
CA ARG A 94 -4.60 48.45 16.24
C ARG A 94 -4.26 48.03 14.82
N ALA A 95 -4.21 48.97 13.89
CA ALA A 95 -3.76 48.74 12.53
C ALA A 95 -2.87 49.88 12.04
N TYR A 96 -1.82 49.53 11.33
CA TYR A 96 -1.01 50.42 10.52
C TYR A 96 -1.31 50.09 9.05
N TYR A 97 -1.59 51.07 8.23
CA TYR A 97 -1.80 50.91 6.79
C TYR A 97 -0.96 51.92 6.02
N ASP A 98 -0.07 51.45 5.17
CA ASP A 98 0.75 52.24 4.25
C ASP A 98 0.15 52.22 2.84
N GLY A 99 -0.38 53.38 2.41
CA GLY A 99 -1.01 53.53 1.12
C GLY A 99 -0.02 53.55 -0.06
N ASN A 100 1.29 53.80 0.17
CA ASN A 100 2.28 53.81 -0.90
C ASN A 100 2.63 52.42 -1.37
N ILE A 101 2.80 51.51 -0.42
CA ILE A 101 3.16 50.11 -0.69
C ILE A 101 1.96 49.16 -0.57
N ARG A 102 0.78 49.67 -0.15
CA ARG A 102 -0.45 48.90 0.01
C ARG A 102 -0.30 47.70 0.95
N GLN A 103 0.23 47.97 2.14
CA GLN A 103 0.46 46.96 3.17
C GLN A 103 -0.19 47.39 4.48
N ALA A 104 -0.73 46.40 5.20
CA ALA A 104 -1.32 46.58 6.50
C ALA A 104 -0.65 45.71 7.55
N ALA A 105 -0.37 46.26 8.74
CA ALA A 105 0.01 45.51 9.92
C ALA A 105 -1.09 45.65 10.97
N ILE A 106 -1.67 44.56 11.41
CA ILE A 106 -2.78 44.49 12.35
C ILE A 106 -2.31 43.80 13.62
N ALA A 107 -2.66 44.31 14.77
CA ALA A 107 -2.24 43.73 16.05
C ALA A 107 -3.39 43.71 17.07
N GLU A 108 -3.22 42.85 18.07
CA GLU A 108 -4.09 42.66 19.22
C GLU A 108 -5.46 42.07 18.85
N ASN A 109 -5.65 40.78 19.15
CA ASN A 109 -6.86 40.02 18.83
C ASN A 109 -7.22 40.06 17.34
N VAL A 110 -6.25 39.75 16.50
CA VAL A 110 -6.41 39.79 15.05
C VAL A 110 -7.28 38.64 14.56
N ARG A 111 -8.25 38.99 13.68
CA ARG A 111 -9.06 38.07 12.92
C ARG A 111 -9.05 38.46 11.45
N LEU A 112 -8.63 37.53 10.58
CA LEU A 112 -8.79 37.63 9.14
C LEU A 112 -9.95 36.72 8.74
N GLU A 113 -10.97 37.25 8.11
CA GLU A 113 -12.09 36.49 7.52
C GLU A 113 -11.88 36.38 6.01
N ASN A 114 -12.15 35.21 5.46
CA ASN A 114 -12.23 34.97 4.02
C ASN A 114 -13.38 33.99 3.74
N GLY A 115 -14.53 34.51 3.32
CA GLY A 115 -15.73 33.75 3.14
C GLY A 115 -16.20 33.05 4.43
N LYS A 116 -16.21 31.72 4.45
CA LYS A 116 -16.60 30.92 5.63
C LYS A 116 -15.43 30.62 6.56
N SER A 117 -14.20 30.86 6.13
CA SER A 117 -13.00 30.54 6.88
C SER A 117 -12.45 31.79 7.58
N TYR A 118 -11.77 31.58 8.70
CA TYR A 118 -11.12 32.69 9.41
C TYR A 118 -9.83 32.23 10.09
N LEU A 119 -8.91 33.21 10.22
CA LEU A 119 -7.62 33.04 10.91
C LEU A 119 -7.61 33.95 12.15
N LEU A 120 -7.15 33.42 13.28
CA LEU A 120 -6.95 34.14 14.54
C LEU A 120 -5.45 34.14 14.89
N THR A 121 -4.91 35.33 15.23
CA THR A 121 -3.52 35.52 15.66
C THR A 121 -3.41 36.80 16.52
N ASP A 122 -2.27 37.00 17.14
CA ASP A 122 -2.00 38.26 17.87
C ASP A 122 -1.52 39.38 16.95
N SER A 123 -0.80 39.04 15.87
CA SER A 123 -0.35 40.04 14.89
C SER A 123 -0.36 39.45 13.49
N LEU A 124 -0.77 40.25 12.51
CA LEU A 124 -0.86 39.87 11.10
C LEU A 124 -0.29 40.99 10.24
N PHE A 125 0.57 40.65 9.32
CA PHE A 125 0.98 41.50 8.22
C PHE A 125 0.21 41.06 6.95
N TYR A 126 -0.47 42.02 6.30
CA TYR A 126 -1.25 41.74 5.09
C TYR A 126 -0.74 42.59 3.91
N ASP A 127 -0.30 41.94 2.85
CA ASP A 127 0.10 42.56 1.59
C ASP A 127 -1.06 42.52 0.60
N LEU A 128 -1.63 43.68 0.30
CA LEU A 128 -2.77 43.82 -0.61
C LEU A 128 -2.38 43.67 -2.09
N ASN A 129 -1.09 43.68 -2.44
CA ASN A 129 -0.66 43.46 -3.82
C ASN A 129 -0.59 41.99 -4.16
N THR A 130 -0.39 41.14 -3.16
CA THR A 130 -0.28 39.66 -3.30
C THR A 130 -1.44 38.94 -2.64
N ASP A 131 -2.37 39.68 -2.01
CA ASP A 131 -3.49 39.12 -1.21
C ASP A 131 -3.03 38.12 -0.16
N CYS A 132 -1.90 38.42 0.49
CA CYS A 132 -1.23 37.50 1.41
C CYS A 132 -1.20 38.06 2.85
N GLY A 133 -1.82 37.31 3.76
CA GLY A 133 -1.66 37.50 5.21
C GLY A 133 -0.52 36.62 5.74
N SER A 134 0.40 37.21 6.52
CA SER A 134 1.49 36.46 7.16
C SER A 134 1.56 36.75 8.67
N TYR A 135 1.97 35.73 9.44
CA TYR A 135 2.12 35.79 10.89
C TYR A 135 3.34 35.00 11.37
N THR A 136 3.88 35.38 12.52
CA THR A 136 5.04 34.78 13.17
C THR A 136 4.86 34.54 14.67
N THR A 137 3.68 34.83 15.21
CA THR A 137 3.37 34.74 16.64
C THR A 137 2.41 33.60 16.98
N GLY A 138 2.23 32.69 16.04
CA GLY A 138 1.25 31.62 16.11
C GLY A 138 -0.12 32.04 15.59
N ALA A 139 -0.82 31.11 14.94
CA ALA A 139 -2.18 31.31 14.49
C ALA A 139 -3.00 30.03 14.50
N ARG A 140 -4.32 30.21 14.46
CA ARG A 140 -5.32 29.18 14.23
C ARG A 140 -6.16 29.54 13.02
N ILE A 141 -6.26 28.63 12.05
CA ILE A 141 -7.14 28.76 10.88
C ILE A 141 -8.30 27.80 11.07
N PHE A 142 -9.50 28.28 10.90
CA PHE A 142 -10.73 27.52 10.99
C PHE A 142 -11.39 27.43 9.61
N SER A 143 -11.70 26.22 9.16
CA SER A 143 -12.36 25.94 7.90
C SER A 143 -13.45 24.91 8.12
N GLU A 144 -14.66 25.36 8.40
CA GLU A 144 -15.80 24.51 8.80
C GLU A 144 -15.45 23.60 10.00
N GLU A 145 -15.21 22.30 9.78
CA GLU A 145 -14.88 21.34 10.84
C GLU A 145 -13.36 21.20 11.06
N ASP A 146 -12.55 21.68 10.11
CA ASP A 146 -11.09 21.58 10.22
C ASP A 146 -10.49 22.75 11.01
N THR A 147 -9.51 22.42 11.84
CA THR A 147 -8.74 23.44 12.58
C THR A 147 -7.25 23.20 12.36
N LEU A 148 -6.55 24.23 11.86
CA LEU A 148 -5.10 24.21 11.66
C LEU A 148 -4.42 25.15 12.64
N THR A 149 -3.25 24.74 13.14
CA THR A 149 -2.39 25.58 13.99
C THR A 149 -0.96 25.54 13.48
N SER A 150 -0.23 26.65 13.63
CA SER A 150 1.21 26.72 13.40
C SER A 150 1.81 27.95 14.07
N VAL A 151 3.14 27.99 14.20
CA VAL A 151 3.84 29.18 14.75
C VAL A 151 4.00 30.24 13.68
N ILE A 152 4.37 29.86 12.47
CA ILE A 152 4.59 30.76 11.33
C ILE A 152 3.68 30.34 10.18
N GLY A 153 3.10 31.30 9.46
CA GLY A 153 2.33 30.98 8.28
C GLY A 153 2.10 32.14 7.33
N ARG A 154 1.69 31.76 6.12
CA ARG A 154 1.23 32.67 5.07
C ARG A 154 -0.08 32.12 4.51
N TYR A 155 -1.09 32.99 4.45
CA TYR A 155 -2.39 32.65 3.88
C TYR A 155 -2.69 33.55 2.69
N TYR A 156 -2.76 32.97 1.51
CA TYR A 156 -3.11 33.65 0.26
C TYR A 156 -4.62 33.60 0.08
N THR A 157 -5.29 34.73 0.35
CA THR A 157 -6.77 34.79 0.36
C THR A 157 -7.40 34.70 -1.02
N ALA A 158 -6.65 34.99 -2.09
CA ALA A 158 -7.10 34.85 -3.48
C ALA A 158 -7.16 33.39 -3.98
N THR A 159 -6.29 32.51 -3.47
CA THR A 159 -6.20 31.09 -3.86
C THR A 159 -6.63 30.13 -2.77
N ASP A 160 -6.92 30.65 -1.58
CA ASP A 160 -7.21 29.88 -0.36
C ASP A 160 -6.08 28.93 0.08
N ASP A 161 -4.84 29.21 -0.31
CA ASP A 161 -3.68 28.43 0.08
C ASP A 161 -3.03 28.96 1.37
N ALA A 162 -2.92 28.11 2.37
CA ALA A 162 -2.16 28.36 3.59
C ALA A 162 -0.85 27.57 3.58
N TYR A 163 0.28 28.23 3.73
CA TYR A 163 1.60 27.64 3.93
C TYR A 163 1.97 27.81 5.40
N LEU A 164 2.09 26.69 6.11
CA LEU A 164 2.24 26.62 7.54
C LEU A 164 3.60 26.02 7.90
N HIS A 165 4.22 26.57 8.94
CA HIS A 165 5.56 26.18 9.38
C HIS A 165 5.64 26.15 10.90
N GLN A 166 6.45 25.25 11.42
CA GLN A 166 6.77 25.03 12.83
C GLN A 166 5.55 24.57 13.65
N ASN A 167 5.63 23.33 14.16
CA ASN A 167 4.61 22.72 15.00
C ASN A 167 3.23 22.77 14.36
N VAL A 168 3.15 22.38 13.08
CA VAL A 168 1.88 22.38 12.35
C VAL A 168 1.02 21.22 12.84
N GLN A 169 -0.23 21.52 13.21
CA GLN A 169 -1.27 20.53 13.49
C GLN A 169 -2.50 20.83 12.66
N LEU A 170 -3.08 19.79 12.08
CA LEU A 170 -4.39 19.81 11.45
C LEU A 170 -5.29 18.82 12.18
N HIS A 171 -6.39 19.32 12.74
CA HIS A 171 -7.46 18.51 13.32
C HIS A 171 -8.61 18.45 12.31
N SER A 172 -8.92 17.25 11.82
CA SER A 172 -10.09 16.94 11.01
C SER A 172 -10.99 15.93 11.72
N SER A 173 -12.12 15.57 11.10
CA SER A 173 -13.03 14.56 11.68
C SER A 173 -12.42 13.16 11.78
N SER A 174 -11.44 12.84 10.94
CA SER A 174 -10.87 11.49 10.81
C SER A 174 -9.49 11.35 11.41
N TYR A 175 -8.66 12.39 11.37
CA TYR A 175 -7.27 12.36 11.79
C TYR A 175 -6.82 13.64 12.48
N VAL A 176 -5.85 13.48 13.38
CA VAL A 176 -4.98 14.56 13.85
C VAL A 176 -3.65 14.43 13.10
N MET A 177 -3.30 15.45 12.34
CA MET A 177 -2.01 15.52 11.63
C MET A 177 -1.00 16.33 12.42
N ASN A 178 0.26 15.87 12.43
CA ASN A 178 1.39 16.58 13.04
C ASN A 178 2.57 16.59 12.07
N CYS A 179 3.11 17.77 11.77
CA CYS A 179 4.28 17.93 10.91
C CYS A 179 5.01 19.24 11.20
N ASP A 180 6.17 19.46 10.56
CA ASP A 180 6.85 20.76 10.62
C ASP A 180 6.31 21.75 9.60
N SER A 181 5.98 21.28 8.41
CA SER A 181 5.59 22.13 7.28
C SER A 181 4.46 21.52 6.46
N LEU A 182 3.43 22.31 6.18
CA LEU A 182 2.23 21.90 5.47
C LEU A 182 1.76 23.01 4.52
N ARG A 183 1.30 22.65 3.33
CA ARG A 183 0.40 23.48 2.53
C ARG A 183 -1.01 22.95 2.69
N TYR A 184 -1.96 23.80 3.02
CA TYR A 184 -3.38 23.45 3.08
C TYR A 184 -4.19 24.38 2.17
N ASN A 185 -4.98 23.80 1.27
CA ASN A 185 -5.95 24.56 0.50
C ASN A 185 -7.31 24.51 1.20
N VAL A 186 -7.77 25.65 1.67
CA VAL A 186 -8.97 25.80 2.50
C VAL A 186 -10.25 25.49 1.71
N SER A 187 -10.34 25.93 0.45
CA SER A 187 -11.50 25.68 -0.42
C SER A 187 -11.63 24.22 -0.86
N TYR A 188 -10.51 23.60 -1.25
CA TYR A 188 -10.49 22.19 -1.66
C TYR A 188 -10.34 21.24 -0.49
N LYS A 189 -10.15 21.76 0.74
CA LYS A 189 -9.94 20.96 1.96
C LYS A 189 -8.85 19.91 1.80
N THR A 190 -7.72 20.28 1.20
CA THR A 190 -6.63 19.37 0.88
C THR A 190 -5.34 19.81 1.55
N ALA A 191 -4.80 18.93 2.39
CA ALA A 191 -3.48 19.02 2.98
C ALA A 191 -2.43 18.42 2.04
N TYR A 192 -1.36 19.15 1.75
CA TYR A 192 -0.20 18.71 0.99
C TYR A 192 1.01 18.65 1.91
N PHE A 193 1.60 17.50 2.06
CA PHE A 193 2.71 17.25 3.00
C PHE A 193 4.03 17.70 2.39
N ILE A 194 4.63 18.72 2.99
CA ILE A 194 5.92 19.31 2.57
C ILE A 194 7.07 18.69 3.37
N SER A 195 6.80 18.23 4.58
CA SER A 195 7.72 17.57 5.49
C SER A 195 7.17 16.23 5.99
N PRO A 196 8.00 15.39 6.63
CA PRO A 196 7.52 14.18 7.28
C PRO A 196 6.31 14.45 8.18
N THR A 197 5.27 13.65 7.99
CA THR A 197 3.94 13.87 8.58
C THR A 197 3.46 12.61 9.27
N HIS A 198 2.90 12.78 10.47
CA HIS A 198 2.19 11.75 11.22
C HIS A 198 0.70 12.07 11.23
N LEU A 199 -0.12 11.10 10.81
CA LEU A 199 -1.58 11.15 10.93
C LEU A 199 -1.97 10.14 11.99
N VAL A 200 -2.72 10.57 12.99
CA VAL A 200 -3.16 9.74 14.12
C VAL A 200 -4.68 9.71 14.15
N SER A 201 -5.26 8.51 14.20
CA SER A 201 -6.67 8.26 14.45
C SER A 201 -6.82 7.34 15.67
N ASP A 202 -8.06 7.03 16.05
CA ASP A 202 -8.34 6.09 17.15
C ASP A 202 -7.89 4.65 16.80
N GLU A 203 -7.86 4.28 15.52
CA GLU A 203 -7.60 2.93 15.04
C GLU A 203 -6.14 2.72 14.59
N ASN A 204 -5.50 3.75 14.05
CA ASN A 204 -4.18 3.62 13.43
C ASN A 204 -3.36 4.92 13.42
N THR A 205 -2.07 4.74 13.16
CA THR A 205 -1.12 5.83 12.92
C THR A 205 -0.50 5.64 11.54
N ILE A 206 -0.40 6.73 10.77
CA ILE A 206 0.25 6.74 9.46
C ILE A 206 1.44 7.69 9.51
N TYR A 207 2.59 7.21 9.07
CA TYR A 207 3.76 8.03 8.78
C TYR A 207 3.98 8.11 7.26
N THR A 208 4.36 9.27 6.77
CA THR A 208 4.77 9.48 5.37
C THR A 208 5.69 10.70 5.28
N GLU A 209 6.59 10.70 4.29
CA GLU A 209 7.44 11.87 4.04
C GLU A 209 6.75 12.92 3.17
N HIS A 210 5.94 12.46 2.22
CA HIS A 210 5.23 13.30 1.26
C HIS A 210 3.83 12.77 0.97
N GLY A 211 2.99 13.62 0.42
CA GLY A 211 1.67 13.20 -0.02
C GLY A 211 0.62 14.28 0.07
N SER A 212 -0.62 13.84 0.00
CA SER A 212 -1.79 14.69 0.22
C SER A 212 -2.91 13.91 0.90
N TYR A 213 -3.72 14.63 1.65
CA TYR A 213 -4.96 14.13 2.25
C TYR A 213 -6.07 15.15 2.06
N ASN A 214 -7.18 14.71 1.52
CA ASN A 214 -8.38 15.53 1.38
C ASN A 214 -9.34 15.25 2.54
N THR A 215 -9.57 16.23 3.41
CA THR A 215 -10.39 16.10 4.63
C THR A 215 -11.89 15.97 4.33
N ASN A 216 -12.34 16.31 3.13
CA ASN A 216 -13.75 16.21 2.72
C ASN A 216 -14.09 14.85 2.08
N THR A 217 -13.16 14.26 1.33
CA THR A 217 -13.37 12.99 0.63
C THR A 217 -12.72 11.81 1.36
N ASP A 218 -11.89 12.08 2.38
CA ASP A 218 -11.07 11.09 3.08
C ASP A 218 -10.15 10.26 2.14
N ILE A 219 -9.71 10.89 1.03
CA ILE A 219 -8.76 10.27 0.10
C ILE A 219 -7.33 10.69 0.46
N SER A 220 -6.46 9.70 0.61
CA SER A 220 -5.02 9.87 0.85
C SER A 220 -4.19 9.39 -0.34
N VAL A 221 -3.17 10.15 -0.71
CA VAL A 221 -2.11 9.76 -1.65
C VAL A 221 -0.77 10.02 -0.99
N LEU A 222 -0.08 8.98 -0.58
CA LEU A 222 1.10 9.04 0.27
C LEU A 222 2.30 8.43 -0.44
N TYR A 223 3.49 9.00 -0.24
CA TYR A 223 4.74 8.49 -0.82
C TYR A 223 5.96 8.91 0.00
N GLY A 224 7.02 8.11 -0.11
CA GLY A 224 8.22 8.23 0.71
C GLY A 224 8.06 7.54 2.07
N ASN A 225 8.56 6.30 2.17
CA ASN A 225 8.60 5.51 3.40
C ASN A 225 7.25 5.47 4.15
N VAL A 226 6.18 5.15 3.44
CA VAL A 226 4.84 5.07 4.06
C VAL A 226 4.79 3.92 5.04
N LEU A 227 4.33 4.19 6.27
CA LEU A 227 4.12 3.19 7.31
C LEU A 227 2.76 3.43 7.97
N LEU A 228 1.86 2.47 7.82
CA LEU A 228 0.58 2.41 8.54
C LEU A 228 0.71 1.39 9.67
N THR A 229 0.38 1.78 10.88
CA THR A 229 0.47 0.92 12.07
C THR A 229 -0.88 0.91 12.78
N GLY A 230 -1.50 -0.25 12.86
CA GLY A 230 -2.66 -0.58 13.68
C GLY A 230 -2.26 -1.38 14.92
N GLU A 231 -3.22 -1.98 15.61
CA GLU A 231 -3.00 -2.73 16.85
C GLU A 231 -2.14 -3.99 16.63
N SER A 232 -2.48 -4.81 15.63
CA SER A 232 -1.77 -6.06 15.31
C SER A 232 -1.25 -6.11 13.88
N GLN A 233 -1.54 -5.10 13.08
CA GLN A 233 -1.24 -5.07 11.65
C GLN A 233 -0.41 -3.86 11.28
N THR A 234 0.56 -4.06 10.40
CA THR A 234 1.34 -2.98 9.81
C THR A 234 1.40 -3.12 8.29
N LEU A 235 1.32 -1.99 7.58
CA LEU A 235 1.55 -1.93 6.14
C LEU A 235 2.64 -0.89 5.87
N SER A 236 3.71 -1.30 5.21
CA SER A 236 4.75 -0.40 4.70
C SER A 236 4.84 -0.48 3.19
N ALA A 237 5.14 0.63 2.52
CA ALA A 237 5.35 0.70 1.07
C ALA A 237 6.06 2.01 0.69
N ASP A 238 6.57 2.11 -0.54
CA ASP A 238 7.09 3.38 -1.07
C ASP A 238 5.95 4.36 -1.37
N SER A 239 4.77 3.85 -1.77
CA SER A 239 3.58 4.66 -2.07
C SER A 239 2.29 3.95 -1.66
N LEU A 240 1.32 4.73 -1.17
CA LEU A 240 0.00 4.26 -0.76
C LEU A 240 -1.08 5.22 -1.30
N TYR A 241 -2.12 4.66 -1.91
CA TYR A 241 -3.40 5.30 -2.15
C TYR A 241 -4.45 4.67 -1.22
N TYR A 242 -5.25 5.48 -0.55
CA TYR A 242 -6.36 4.99 0.26
C TYR A 242 -7.58 5.89 0.09
N ASP A 243 -8.72 5.27 -0.20
CA ASP A 243 -10.04 5.88 -0.29
C ASP A 243 -10.91 5.28 0.84
N LYS A 244 -11.11 6.03 1.90
CA LYS A 244 -11.89 5.61 3.07
C LYS A 244 -13.37 5.43 2.73
N GLY A 245 -13.92 6.24 1.81
CA GLY A 245 -15.31 6.14 1.38
C GLY A 245 -15.62 4.85 0.64
N LEU A 246 -14.72 4.42 -0.24
CA LEU A 246 -14.79 3.14 -0.96
C LEU A 246 -14.23 1.99 -0.13
N ARG A 247 -13.52 2.27 0.96
CA ARG A 247 -12.73 1.30 1.73
C ARG A 247 -11.80 0.49 0.83
N PHE A 248 -11.04 1.22 0.04
CA PHE A 248 -10.16 0.68 -0.98
C PHE A 248 -8.76 1.25 -0.81
N GLY A 249 -7.76 0.37 -0.78
CA GLY A 249 -6.35 0.73 -0.67
C GLY A 249 -5.49 0.07 -1.73
N LYS A 250 -4.44 0.78 -2.15
CA LYS A 250 -3.36 0.29 -3.02
C LYS A 250 -2.01 0.69 -2.46
N ALA A 251 -1.08 -0.25 -2.48
CA ALA A 251 0.31 -0.02 -2.11
C ALA A 251 1.25 -0.44 -3.25
N TRP A 252 2.26 0.39 -3.52
CA TRP A 252 3.22 0.15 -4.60
C TRP A 252 4.65 0.20 -4.09
N ASN A 253 5.46 -0.67 -4.65
CA ASN A 253 6.88 -0.86 -4.43
C ASN A 253 7.23 -1.14 -2.98
N ASN A 254 8.02 -2.19 -2.77
CA ASN A 254 8.45 -2.63 -1.45
C ASN A 254 7.30 -2.77 -0.44
N ALA A 255 6.10 -3.14 -0.96
CA ALA A 255 4.93 -3.28 -0.12
C ALA A 255 5.07 -4.51 0.78
N LYS A 256 4.89 -4.30 2.09
CA LYS A 256 4.96 -5.34 3.11
C LYS A 256 3.82 -5.17 4.10
N PHE A 257 2.97 -6.16 4.16
CA PHE A 257 1.91 -6.29 5.15
C PHE A 257 2.33 -7.33 6.20
N VAL A 258 2.19 -7.00 7.46
CA VAL A 258 2.49 -7.88 8.59
C VAL A 258 1.25 -7.95 9.48
N ASP A 259 0.78 -9.16 9.75
CA ASP A 259 -0.27 -9.45 10.72
C ASP A 259 0.33 -10.33 11.82
N THR A 260 0.60 -9.72 12.98
CA THR A 260 1.22 -10.41 14.11
C THR A 260 0.25 -11.31 14.86
N ALA A 261 -1.06 -11.04 14.79
CA ALA A 261 -2.07 -11.87 15.41
C ALA A 261 -2.22 -13.23 14.70
N ASN A 262 -2.03 -13.25 13.38
CA ASN A 262 -2.15 -14.44 12.55
C ASN A 262 -0.78 -14.99 12.09
N ASN A 263 0.34 -14.47 12.58
CA ASN A 263 1.69 -14.88 12.20
C ASN A 263 1.92 -14.87 10.67
N PHE A 264 1.38 -13.85 10.00
CA PHE A 264 1.33 -13.76 8.54
C PHE A 264 2.08 -12.52 8.05
N ILE A 265 2.90 -12.70 7.00
CA ILE A 265 3.57 -11.60 6.30
C ILE A 265 3.31 -11.77 4.80
N LEU A 266 2.91 -10.70 4.14
CA LEU A 266 2.81 -10.62 2.69
C LEU A 266 3.75 -9.53 2.18
N GLN A 267 4.62 -9.87 1.25
CA GLN A 267 5.50 -8.93 0.56
C GLN A 267 5.19 -8.96 -0.94
N GLY A 268 5.37 -7.84 -1.62
CA GLY A 268 5.17 -7.74 -3.08
C GLY A 268 5.41 -6.31 -3.55
N ASN A 269 5.47 -6.11 -4.87
CA ASN A 269 5.61 -4.77 -5.43
C ASN A 269 4.25 -4.07 -5.63
N TYR A 270 3.16 -4.83 -5.59
CA TYR A 270 1.82 -4.29 -5.71
C TYR A 270 0.83 -5.04 -4.81
N LEU A 271 0.13 -4.32 -3.95
CA LEU A 271 -0.95 -4.83 -3.10
C LEU A 271 -2.21 -3.98 -3.31
N GLU A 272 -3.36 -4.65 -3.43
CA GLU A 272 -4.70 -4.05 -3.41
C GLU A 272 -5.55 -4.69 -2.33
N HIS A 273 -6.40 -3.88 -1.68
CA HIS A 273 -7.39 -4.38 -0.73
C HIS A 273 -8.74 -3.69 -0.96
N TYR A 274 -9.78 -4.50 -1.13
CA TYR A 274 -11.18 -4.08 -1.26
C TYR A 274 -11.96 -4.56 -0.05
N GLU A 275 -12.11 -3.74 0.96
CA GLU A 275 -12.80 -4.13 2.18
C GLU A 275 -14.28 -4.48 1.93
N LYS A 276 -14.99 -3.67 1.15
CA LYS A 276 -16.40 -3.96 0.77
C LYS A 276 -16.57 -5.15 -0.17
N GLY A 277 -15.57 -5.47 -0.95
CA GLY A 277 -15.55 -6.63 -1.86
C GLY A 277 -15.04 -7.89 -1.18
N GLY A 278 -14.50 -7.76 0.04
CA GLY A 278 -13.88 -8.85 0.78
C GLY A 278 -12.73 -9.49 -0.01
N THR A 279 -11.92 -8.71 -0.72
CA THR A 279 -10.88 -9.25 -1.61
C THR A 279 -9.58 -8.47 -1.47
N SER A 280 -8.45 -9.18 -1.35
CA SER A 280 -7.09 -8.64 -1.51
C SER A 280 -6.40 -9.28 -2.70
N ILE A 281 -5.58 -8.49 -3.39
CA ILE A 281 -4.76 -8.94 -4.52
C ILE A 281 -3.33 -8.49 -4.27
N ALA A 282 -2.38 -9.40 -4.47
CA ALA A 282 -0.96 -9.09 -4.48
C ALA A 282 -0.34 -9.59 -5.80
N THR A 283 0.47 -8.76 -6.44
CA THR A 283 1.15 -9.11 -7.69
C THR A 283 2.59 -8.62 -7.68
N ASP A 284 3.37 -9.13 -8.62
CA ASP A 284 4.75 -8.74 -8.84
C ASP A 284 5.67 -9.07 -7.65
N SER A 285 6.33 -10.21 -7.77
CA SER A 285 7.29 -10.75 -6.77
C SER A 285 6.69 -11.04 -5.39
N ASN A 286 5.48 -11.58 -5.35
CA ASN A 286 4.83 -11.91 -4.09
C ASN A 286 5.59 -12.95 -3.29
N LEU A 287 5.68 -12.74 -1.98
CA LEU A 287 6.12 -13.72 -1.00
C LEU A 287 5.16 -13.71 0.19
N VAL A 288 4.54 -14.85 0.43
CA VAL A 288 3.81 -15.12 1.66
C VAL A 288 4.75 -15.83 2.62
N ILE A 289 4.76 -15.39 3.87
CA ILE A 289 5.47 -16.01 4.98
C ILE A 289 4.44 -16.27 6.07
N TYR A 290 4.26 -17.54 6.42
CA TYR A 290 3.37 -17.95 7.49
C TYR A 290 4.15 -18.78 8.52
N ILE A 291 4.00 -18.44 9.80
CA ILE A 291 4.67 -19.15 10.89
C ILE A 291 3.61 -19.97 11.61
N ASP A 292 3.77 -21.29 11.59
CA ASP A 292 2.83 -22.21 12.21
C ASP A 292 2.97 -22.28 13.75
N ASP A 293 2.12 -23.07 14.40
CA ASP A 293 2.12 -23.25 15.84
C ASP A 293 3.41 -23.92 16.37
N ASN A 294 4.10 -24.68 15.53
CA ASN A 294 5.39 -25.32 15.84
C ASN A 294 6.58 -24.35 15.65
N LYS A 295 6.32 -23.12 15.18
CA LYS A 295 7.31 -22.11 14.79
C LYS A 295 8.11 -22.47 13.53
N ASP A 296 7.64 -23.43 12.75
CA ASP A 296 8.16 -23.69 11.43
C ASP A 296 7.57 -22.68 10.42
N THR A 297 8.36 -22.32 9.41
CA THR A 297 7.97 -21.26 8.48
C THR A 297 7.60 -21.86 7.12
N LEU A 298 6.42 -21.50 6.64
CA LEU A 298 5.98 -21.72 5.27
C LEU A 298 6.26 -20.48 4.44
N PHE A 299 6.98 -20.65 3.33
CA PHE A 299 7.18 -19.65 2.29
C PHE A 299 6.39 -20.03 1.05
N LEU A 300 5.63 -19.10 0.49
CA LEU A 300 4.88 -19.30 -0.75
C LEU A 300 5.13 -18.14 -1.70
N HIS A 301 5.49 -18.46 -2.94
CA HIS A 301 5.63 -17.52 -4.05
C HIS A 301 4.66 -17.84 -5.18
N CYS A 302 4.12 -16.82 -5.84
CA CYS A 302 3.32 -16.91 -7.07
C CYS A 302 3.33 -15.56 -7.79
N ASP A 303 2.93 -15.52 -9.07
CA ASP A 303 2.85 -14.24 -9.80
C ASP A 303 1.72 -13.36 -9.27
N THR A 304 0.56 -13.96 -8.95
CA THR A 304 -0.59 -13.26 -8.39
C THR A 304 -1.23 -14.06 -7.26
N LEU A 305 -1.34 -13.43 -6.10
CA LEU A 305 -2.12 -13.95 -4.97
C LEU A 305 -3.44 -13.20 -4.88
N LYS A 306 -4.54 -13.94 -4.75
CA LYS A 306 -5.85 -13.38 -4.46
C LYS A 306 -6.43 -14.05 -3.21
N VAL A 307 -6.91 -13.25 -2.26
CA VAL A 307 -7.55 -13.72 -1.03
C VAL A 307 -8.95 -13.14 -0.94
N ASP A 308 -9.96 -13.98 -0.79
CA ASP A 308 -11.33 -13.58 -0.51
C ASP A 308 -11.61 -13.70 0.99
N PHE A 309 -12.38 -12.77 1.53
CA PHE A 309 -12.72 -12.69 2.96
C PHE A 309 -14.23 -12.77 3.15
N ASP A 310 -14.66 -13.21 4.31
CA ASP A 310 -16.06 -13.12 4.76
C ASP A 310 -16.41 -11.70 5.28
N THR A 311 -17.64 -11.53 5.72
CA THR A 311 -18.11 -10.24 6.28
C THR A 311 -17.48 -9.87 7.62
N ALA A 312 -16.80 -10.80 8.28
CA ALA A 312 -16.05 -10.59 9.51
C ALA A 312 -14.53 -10.40 9.26
N SER A 313 -14.15 -10.27 7.99
CA SER A 313 -12.76 -10.11 7.53
C SER A 313 -11.87 -11.34 7.78
N ASN A 314 -12.46 -12.55 7.90
CA ASN A 314 -11.68 -13.77 7.94
C ASN A 314 -11.44 -14.28 6.50
N PRO A 315 -10.24 -14.77 6.16
CA PRO A 315 -9.96 -15.34 4.86
C PRO A 315 -10.79 -16.61 4.64
N THR A 316 -11.43 -16.73 3.48
CA THR A 316 -12.25 -17.89 3.09
C THR A 316 -11.64 -18.71 1.98
N LEU A 317 -11.03 -18.04 1.00
CA LEU A 317 -10.43 -18.68 -0.16
C LEU A 317 -9.17 -17.94 -0.61
N LEU A 318 -8.05 -18.63 -0.61
CA LEU A 318 -6.78 -18.17 -1.16
C LEU A 318 -6.57 -18.80 -2.53
N ARG A 319 -6.09 -18.02 -3.50
CA ARG A 319 -5.73 -18.47 -4.84
C ARG A 319 -4.39 -17.89 -5.23
N ALA A 320 -3.46 -18.77 -5.52
CA ALA A 320 -2.15 -18.42 -6.06
C ALA A 320 -2.13 -18.80 -7.54
N TYR A 321 -1.86 -17.86 -8.40
CA TYR A 321 -1.89 -18.01 -9.85
C TYR A 321 -0.49 -17.87 -10.41
N PHE A 322 -0.13 -18.79 -11.27
CA PHE A 322 1.07 -18.90 -12.07
C PHE A 322 2.37 -19.01 -11.25
N HIS A 323 3.22 -19.92 -11.69
CA HIS A 323 4.56 -20.18 -11.14
C HIS A 323 4.57 -20.39 -9.61
N THR A 324 3.49 -21.00 -9.10
CA THR A 324 3.31 -21.21 -7.65
C THR A 324 4.33 -22.22 -7.12
N LYS A 325 5.10 -21.82 -6.13
CA LYS A 325 6.02 -22.66 -5.37
C LYS A 325 5.91 -22.39 -3.89
N PHE A 326 6.04 -23.43 -3.09
CA PHE A 326 6.10 -23.28 -1.65
C PHE A 326 7.20 -24.15 -1.04
N GLN A 327 7.68 -23.70 0.10
CA GLN A 327 8.68 -24.37 0.91
C GLN A 327 8.26 -24.34 2.37
N HIS A 328 8.22 -25.51 2.99
CA HIS A 328 8.15 -25.71 4.42
C HIS A 328 9.24 -26.71 4.79
N LYS A 329 9.57 -26.85 6.08
CA LYS A 329 10.61 -27.74 6.59
C LYS A 329 10.52 -29.16 6.01
N ASP A 330 9.35 -29.76 6.11
CA ASP A 330 9.12 -31.18 5.78
C ASP A 330 8.54 -31.38 4.38
N ILE A 331 7.97 -30.34 3.78
CA ILE A 331 7.29 -30.41 2.50
C ILE A 331 7.64 -29.24 1.59
N GLN A 332 7.77 -29.51 0.32
CA GLN A 332 7.95 -28.52 -0.73
C GLN A 332 7.04 -28.85 -1.90
N GLY A 333 6.63 -27.84 -2.65
CA GLY A 333 5.77 -28.06 -3.81
C GLY A 333 5.93 -27.00 -4.88
N ALA A 334 5.54 -27.39 -6.10
CA ALA A 334 5.47 -26.51 -7.25
C ALA A 334 4.29 -26.89 -8.14
N CYS A 335 3.60 -25.90 -8.69
CA CYS A 335 2.52 -26.07 -9.65
C CYS A 335 2.35 -24.78 -10.46
N ASP A 336 1.50 -24.80 -11.48
CA ASP A 336 1.10 -23.56 -12.13
C ASP A 336 0.26 -22.70 -11.20
N SER A 337 -0.82 -23.26 -10.64
CA SER A 337 -1.74 -22.54 -9.78
C SER A 337 -2.19 -23.40 -8.59
N MET A 338 -2.58 -22.71 -7.50
CA MET A 338 -3.02 -23.37 -6.27
C MET A 338 -4.23 -22.61 -5.67
N SER A 339 -5.11 -23.36 -4.99
CA SER A 339 -6.16 -22.75 -4.16
C SER A 339 -6.24 -23.43 -2.80
N TYR A 340 -6.57 -22.64 -1.77
CA TYR A 340 -6.84 -23.13 -0.43
C TYR A 340 -8.20 -22.61 0.05
N ASN A 341 -9.16 -23.51 0.21
CA ASN A 341 -10.45 -23.23 0.84
C ASN A 341 -10.29 -23.40 2.35
N VAL A 342 -10.36 -22.31 3.08
CA VAL A 342 -10.14 -22.31 4.54
C VAL A 342 -11.26 -23.03 5.28
N ASN A 343 -12.52 -22.85 4.83
CA ASN A 343 -13.70 -23.43 5.50
C ASN A 343 -13.73 -24.97 5.39
N ASP A 344 -13.36 -25.48 4.24
CA ASP A 344 -13.35 -26.94 3.98
C ASP A 344 -11.98 -27.57 4.30
N SER A 345 -10.98 -26.76 4.61
CA SER A 345 -9.58 -27.16 4.81
C SER A 345 -9.02 -28.00 3.64
N ILE A 346 -9.35 -27.55 2.41
CA ILE A 346 -8.95 -28.21 1.17
C ILE A 346 -7.96 -27.35 0.41
N LEU A 347 -6.76 -27.88 0.18
CA LEU A 347 -5.75 -27.33 -0.71
C LEU A 347 -5.76 -28.10 -2.03
N MET A 348 -5.79 -27.37 -3.15
CA MET A 348 -5.74 -27.93 -4.51
C MET A 348 -4.55 -27.34 -5.27
N MET A 349 -3.76 -28.18 -5.89
CA MET A 349 -2.67 -27.80 -6.82
C MET A 349 -3.06 -28.23 -8.24
N TYR A 350 -2.94 -27.33 -9.19
CA TYR A 350 -3.40 -27.50 -10.57
C TYR A 350 -2.25 -27.38 -11.56
N TYR A 351 -2.39 -28.05 -12.71
CA TYR A 351 -1.49 -27.99 -13.85
C TYR A 351 -0.05 -28.38 -13.52
N ASN A 352 0.24 -29.65 -13.70
CA ASN A 352 1.55 -30.29 -13.44
C ASN A 352 2.06 -30.10 -11.99
N PRO A 353 1.24 -30.33 -10.97
CA PRO A 353 1.69 -30.25 -9.61
C PRO A 353 2.77 -31.31 -9.33
N VAL A 354 3.77 -30.89 -8.60
CA VAL A 354 4.76 -31.75 -7.98
C VAL A 354 4.94 -31.36 -6.51
N PHE A 355 5.06 -32.35 -5.67
CA PHE A 355 5.18 -32.20 -4.25
C PHE A 355 6.30 -33.14 -3.75
N TRP A 356 7.13 -32.66 -2.84
CA TRP A 356 8.24 -33.42 -2.25
C TRP A 356 8.07 -33.50 -0.74
N SER A 357 8.31 -34.69 -0.21
CA SER A 357 8.41 -34.97 1.22
C SER A 357 9.49 -36.02 1.43
N ASP A 358 10.43 -35.74 2.32
CA ASP A 358 11.64 -36.56 2.48
C ASP A 358 12.32 -36.87 1.13
N ASN A 359 12.51 -38.17 0.80
CA ASN A 359 13.09 -38.62 -0.46
C ASN A 359 12.03 -38.94 -1.53
N TYR A 360 10.76 -38.61 -1.27
CA TYR A 360 9.67 -38.91 -2.19
C TYR A 360 9.24 -37.69 -2.99
N GLN A 361 8.95 -37.90 -4.25
CA GLN A 361 8.32 -36.99 -5.16
C GLN A 361 6.93 -37.51 -5.55
N LEU A 362 5.90 -36.73 -5.40
CA LEU A 362 4.53 -37.06 -5.73
C LEU A 362 4.02 -36.13 -6.82
N SER A 363 3.30 -36.63 -7.81
CA SER A 363 2.75 -35.84 -8.90
C SER A 363 1.46 -36.44 -9.45
N GLY A 364 0.70 -35.61 -10.18
CA GLY A 364 -0.56 -36.01 -10.83
C GLY A 364 -0.95 -34.90 -11.82
N ASP A 365 -2.17 -34.94 -12.37
CA ASP A 365 -2.72 -33.83 -13.11
C ASP A 365 -3.27 -32.75 -12.13
N THR A 366 -3.74 -33.21 -10.96
CA THR A 366 -4.16 -32.38 -9.82
C THR A 366 -3.75 -33.08 -8.53
N VAL A 367 -3.27 -32.33 -7.55
CA VAL A 367 -3.02 -32.80 -6.19
C VAL A 367 -3.99 -32.12 -5.24
N ARG A 368 -4.64 -32.89 -4.38
CA ARG A 368 -5.58 -32.42 -3.38
C ARG A 368 -5.16 -32.85 -1.99
N PHE A 369 -5.01 -31.92 -1.07
CA PHE A 369 -4.85 -32.18 0.35
C PHE A 369 -6.15 -31.84 1.06
N ILE A 370 -6.60 -32.73 1.96
CA ILE A 370 -7.79 -32.53 2.79
C ILE A 370 -7.36 -32.73 4.23
N ILE A 371 -7.46 -31.68 5.02
CA ILE A 371 -7.22 -31.72 6.46
C ILE A 371 -8.57 -32.03 7.13
N LEU A 372 -8.70 -33.23 7.68
CA LEU A 372 -9.95 -33.70 8.30
C LEU A 372 -10.08 -33.20 9.74
N ASP A 373 -8.99 -33.30 10.49
CA ASP A 373 -8.85 -32.78 11.85
C ASP A 373 -7.36 -32.55 12.18
N SER A 374 -7.03 -32.29 13.45
CA SER A 374 -5.66 -32.02 13.88
C SER A 374 -4.70 -33.22 13.72
N ILE A 375 -5.23 -34.43 13.55
CA ILE A 375 -4.47 -35.69 13.49
C ILE A 375 -4.53 -36.26 12.09
N HIS A 376 -5.72 -36.26 11.47
CA HIS A 376 -5.97 -36.97 10.22
C HIS A 376 -5.98 -36.03 9.01
N SER A 377 -5.27 -36.42 7.97
CA SER A 377 -5.33 -35.75 6.67
C SER A 377 -5.20 -36.75 5.52
N THR A 378 -5.56 -36.35 4.31
CA THR A 378 -5.40 -37.14 3.11
C THR A 378 -4.74 -36.34 1.99
N VAL A 379 -3.92 -37.01 1.21
CA VAL A 379 -3.36 -36.49 -0.05
C VAL A 379 -3.88 -37.35 -1.21
N GLU A 380 -4.42 -36.72 -2.23
CA GLU A 380 -4.97 -37.39 -3.42
C GLU A 380 -4.24 -36.88 -4.67
N LEU A 381 -3.63 -37.81 -5.42
CA LEU A 381 -3.05 -37.57 -6.73
C LEU A 381 -4.08 -37.99 -7.76
N CYS A 382 -4.76 -37.06 -8.37
CA CYS A 382 -5.88 -37.33 -9.28
C CYS A 382 -5.39 -37.30 -10.72
N LYS A 383 -5.80 -38.33 -11.49
CA LYS A 383 -5.41 -38.56 -12.87
C LYS A 383 -3.89 -38.64 -13.04
N SER A 384 -3.38 -39.74 -13.54
CA SER A 384 -1.94 -39.96 -13.73
C SER A 384 -1.11 -39.81 -12.45
N GLY A 385 -1.61 -40.33 -11.32
CA GLY A 385 -0.88 -40.29 -10.05
C GLY A 385 0.45 -41.04 -10.15
N PHE A 386 1.53 -40.42 -9.68
CA PHE A 386 2.87 -40.95 -9.73
C PHE A 386 3.65 -40.62 -8.45
N ILE A 387 4.25 -41.64 -7.83
CA ILE A 387 5.14 -41.50 -6.67
C ILE A 387 6.51 -42.04 -7.06
N VAL A 388 7.56 -41.26 -6.78
CA VAL A 388 8.96 -41.65 -7.00
C VAL A 388 9.71 -41.52 -5.69
N GLY A 389 10.41 -42.55 -5.27
CA GLY A 389 11.33 -42.50 -4.12
C GLY A 389 12.77 -42.73 -4.58
N GLY A 390 13.65 -41.74 -4.31
CA GLY A 390 15.08 -41.87 -4.66
C GLY A 390 15.80 -42.90 -3.77
N LEU A 391 16.68 -43.69 -4.37
CA LEU A 391 17.54 -44.67 -3.72
C LEU A 391 18.98 -44.48 -4.19
N PHE A 392 19.95 -44.92 -3.37
CA PHE A 392 21.37 -44.95 -3.74
C PHE A 392 21.86 -43.60 -4.35
N GLU A 393 21.63 -42.49 -3.64
CA GLU A 393 21.98 -41.15 -4.11
C GLU A 393 21.34 -40.79 -5.46
N ASP A 394 20.05 -41.18 -5.64
CA ASP A 394 19.23 -40.92 -6.83
C ASP A 394 19.72 -41.60 -8.12
N THR A 395 20.41 -42.74 -8.00
CA THR A 395 20.76 -43.57 -9.15
C THR A 395 19.67 -44.57 -9.50
N GLU A 396 18.88 -45.01 -8.51
CA GLU A 396 17.74 -45.89 -8.68
C GLU A 396 16.49 -45.31 -7.99
N PHE A 397 15.31 -45.80 -8.40
CA PHE A 397 14.05 -45.21 -7.95
C PHE A 397 12.97 -46.27 -7.68
N ASN A 398 12.41 -46.26 -6.49
CA ASN A 398 11.11 -46.86 -6.25
C ASN A 398 10.03 -46.07 -6.96
N GLN A 399 9.13 -46.73 -7.67
CA GLN A 399 8.12 -46.07 -8.48
C GLN A 399 6.76 -46.71 -8.27
N ILE A 400 5.74 -45.89 -8.11
CA ILE A 400 4.34 -46.32 -8.02
C ILE A 400 3.54 -45.39 -8.94
N LYS A 401 2.70 -45.99 -9.78
CA LYS A 401 1.85 -45.27 -10.71
C LYS A 401 0.44 -45.83 -10.66
N GLY A 402 -0.55 -45.00 -10.83
CA GLY A 402 -1.96 -45.36 -10.93
C GLY A 402 -2.81 -44.22 -11.51
N LEU A 403 -4.03 -44.53 -11.90
CA LEU A 403 -4.97 -43.48 -12.34
C LEU A 403 -5.21 -42.49 -11.21
N ASN A 404 -5.53 -42.98 -10.00
CA ASN A 404 -5.67 -42.18 -8.79
C ASN A 404 -4.90 -42.82 -7.64
N ILE A 405 -4.21 -42.02 -6.85
CA ILE A 405 -3.50 -42.46 -5.66
C ILE A 405 -4.00 -41.66 -4.48
N LYS A 406 -4.35 -42.31 -3.37
CA LYS A 406 -4.80 -41.67 -2.14
C LYS A 406 -3.96 -42.11 -0.96
N GLY A 407 -3.24 -41.17 -0.37
CA GLY A 407 -2.50 -41.35 0.87
C GLY A 407 -3.35 -40.90 2.09
N PHE A 408 -3.25 -41.66 3.17
CA PHE A 408 -3.88 -41.38 4.46
C PHE A 408 -2.78 -41.14 5.48
N LEU A 409 -2.85 -39.95 6.11
CA LEU A 409 -1.88 -39.52 7.10
C LEU A 409 -2.53 -39.46 8.48
N GLU A 410 -1.76 -39.83 9.50
CA GLU A 410 -2.09 -39.72 10.91
C GLU A 410 -0.87 -39.13 11.63
N ASP A 411 -1.04 -38.05 12.40
CA ASP A 411 0.06 -37.30 13.00
C ASP A 411 1.18 -36.96 11.99
N GLN A 412 0.79 -36.53 10.78
CA GLN A 412 1.69 -36.20 9.66
C GLN A 412 2.47 -37.41 9.09
N ASN A 413 2.31 -38.61 9.62
CA ASN A 413 2.91 -39.85 9.12
C ASN A 413 2.00 -40.56 8.13
N LEU A 414 2.53 -40.98 7.00
CA LEU A 414 1.79 -41.75 5.98
C LEU A 414 1.58 -43.18 6.47
N ASN A 415 0.31 -43.58 6.69
CA ASN A 415 -0.06 -44.92 7.22
C ASN A 415 -0.51 -45.84 6.11
N ARG A 416 -1.17 -45.34 5.09
CA ARG A 416 -1.74 -46.15 4.01
C ARG A 416 -1.76 -45.37 2.71
N VAL A 417 -1.49 -46.08 1.62
CA VAL A 417 -1.64 -45.60 0.25
C VAL A 417 -2.53 -46.54 -0.52
N ASP A 418 -3.63 -46.05 -1.07
CA ASP A 418 -4.51 -46.80 -1.98
C ASP A 418 -4.26 -46.30 -3.41
N ILE A 419 -3.92 -47.22 -4.31
CA ILE A 419 -3.68 -46.96 -5.72
C ILE A 419 -4.80 -47.64 -6.52
N VAL A 420 -5.51 -46.89 -7.33
CA VAL A 420 -6.70 -47.37 -8.07
C VAL A 420 -6.54 -47.04 -9.56
N GLY A 421 -6.77 -48.05 -10.39
CA GLY A 421 -6.76 -48.00 -11.85
C GLY A 421 -5.35 -48.11 -12.45
N ASN A 422 -5.07 -49.28 -13.04
CA ASN A 422 -3.80 -49.60 -13.67
C ASN A 422 -2.60 -49.31 -12.75
N ALA A 423 -2.63 -49.91 -11.56
CA ALA A 423 -1.55 -49.79 -10.60
C ALA A 423 -0.30 -50.50 -11.09
N GLU A 424 0.79 -49.79 -11.27
CA GLU A 424 2.10 -50.28 -11.66
C GLU A 424 3.10 -49.94 -10.56
N CYS A 425 4.05 -50.86 -10.28
CA CYS A 425 5.08 -50.66 -9.26
C CYS A 425 6.43 -51.19 -9.73
N ILE A 426 7.48 -50.45 -9.45
CA ILE A 426 8.87 -50.88 -9.42
C ILE A 426 9.38 -50.66 -8.01
N TYR A 427 9.79 -51.73 -7.32
CA TYR A 427 10.24 -51.68 -5.94
C TYR A 427 11.52 -52.46 -5.73
N TYR A 428 12.56 -51.78 -5.26
CA TYR A 428 13.86 -52.36 -4.94
C TYR A 428 13.80 -52.98 -3.54
N ILE A 429 13.83 -54.31 -3.46
CA ILE A 429 13.74 -55.07 -2.21
C ILE A 429 15.13 -55.09 -1.58
N GLN A 430 15.26 -54.56 -0.37
CA GLN A 430 16.51 -54.46 0.38
C GLN A 430 16.43 -55.29 1.67
N GLU A 431 17.58 -55.81 2.11
CA GLU A 431 17.77 -56.38 3.45
C GLU A 431 17.99 -55.26 4.49
N GLU A 432 18.08 -55.63 5.77
CA GLU A 432 18.31 -54.68 6.87
C GLU A 432 19.66 -53.93 6.74
N ASP A 433 20.64 -54.51 6.06
CA ASP A 433 21.96 -53.93 5.78
C ASP A 433 21.99 -53.06 4.51
N ASN A 434 20.84 -52.82 3.89
CA ASN A 434 20.62 -52.14 2.60
C ASN A 434 21.17 -52.89 1.38
N SER A 435 21.56 -54.14 1.51
CA SER A 435 21.91 -54.98 0.34
C SER A 435 20.66 -55.25 -0.50
N LEU A 436 20.80 -55.22 -1.84
CA LEU A 436 19.70 -55.42 -2.76
C LEU A 436 19.44 -56.91 -2.98
N ILE A 437 18.22 -57.36 -2.68
CA ILE A 437 17.74 -58.74 -2.95
C ILE A 437 17.33 -58.87 -4.41
N GLY A 438 16.64 -57.88 -4.95
CA GLY A 438 16.12 -57.86 -6.31
C GLY A 438 15.09 -56.77 -6.53
N VAL A 439 14.61 -56.64 -7.75
CA VAL A 439 13.66 -55.63 -8.17
C VAL A 439 12.31 -56.26 -8.46
N ASN A 440 11.30 -55.89 -7.67
CA ASN A 440 9.92 -56.32 -7.90
C ASN A 440 9.28 -55.38 -8.93
N THR A 441 8.77 -55.93 -10.01
CA THR A 441 7.91 -55.24 -10.97
C THR A 441 6.52 -55.86 -10.91
N SER A 442 5.49 -55.04 -10.74
CA SER A 442 4.12 -55.57 -10.63
C SER A 442 3.10 -54.64 -11.30
N ILE A 443 2.07 -55.27 -11.88
CA ILE A 443 0.92 -54.60 -12.51
C ILE A 443 -0.35 -55.23 -11.95
N THR A 444 -1.32 -54.41 -11.57
CA THR A 444 -2.60 -54.87 -11.05
C THR A 444 -3.68 -53.79 -11.26
N SER A 445 -4.96 -54.12 -11.10
CA SER A 445 -6.05 -53.10 -11.14
C SER A 445 -5.97 -52.17 -9.97
N GLU A 446 -5.71 -52.69 -8.76
CA GLU A 446 -5.64 -51.92 -7.52
C GLU A 446 -4.51 -52.42 -6.62
N MET A 447 -3.90 -51.53 -5.86
CA MET A 447 -2.85 -51.82 -4.90
C MET A 447 -3.08 -51.03 -3.60
N ARG A 448 -2.80 -51.66 -2.47
CA ARG A 448 -2.80 -50.98 -1.18
C ARG A 448 -1.49 -51.23 -0.45
N ILE A 449 -0.89 -50.15 0.03
CA ILE A 449 0.37 -50.17 0.75
C ILE A 449 0.11 -49.70 2.17
N TYR A 450 0.57 -50.46 3.15
CA TYR A 450 0.55 -50.07 4.57
C TYR A 450 1.97 -49.74 5.00
N LEU A 451 2.09 -48.60 5.73
CA LEU A 451 3.36 -48.10 6.23
C LEU A 451 3.32 -47.96 7.75
N ASP A 452 4.46 -48.03 8.37
CA ASP A 452 4.70 -47.63 9.76
C ASP A 452 6.02 -46.85 9.78
N SER A 453 5.97 -45.65 10.35
CA SER A 453 7.13 -44.74 10.41
C SER A 453 7.79 -44.54 9.04
N ASN A 454 6.98 -44.31 8.00
CA ASN A 454 7.36 -44.15 6.59
C ASN A 454 8.05 -45.39 5.95
N LYS A 455 8.03 -46.56 6.61
CA LYS A 455 8.55 -47.81 6.05
C LYS A 455 7.40 -48.73 5.62
N ILE A 456 7.50 -49.28 4.42
CA ILE A 456 6.52 -50.23 3.90
C ILE A 456 6.51 -51.50 4.76
N GLN A 457 5.35 -51.80 5.35
CA GLN A 457 5.11 -53.01 6.14
C GLN A 457 4.42 -54.10 5.34
N GLN A 458 3.50 -53.73 4.45
CA GLN A 458 2.71 -54.64 3.67
C GLN A 458 2.25 -54.01 2.36
N ILE A 459 2.30 -54.82 1.27
CA ILE A 459 1.67 -54.47 0.00
C ILE A 459 0.62 -55.54 -0.31
N ARG A 460 -0.63 -55.09 -0.60
CA ARG A 460 -1.71 -55.96 -1.07
C ARG A 460 -2.07 -55.61 -2.50
N TYR A 461 -2.14 -56.61 -3.33
CA TYR A 461 -2.52 -56.53 -4.74
C TYR A 461 -3.93 -57.10 -4.92
N PHE A 462 -4.76 -56.47 -5.73
CA PHE A 462 -6.15 -56.85 -5.99
C PHE A 462 -6.37 -57.04 -7.50
N ASP A 463 -7.29 -57.98 -7.85
CA ASP A 463 -7.73 -58.26 -9.23
C ASP A 463 -6.60 -58.67 -10.20
N ALA A 464 -6.23 -59.96 -10.09
CA ALA A 464 -5.29 -60.65 -10.99
C ALA A 464 -3.90 -59.98 -11.09
N PRO A 465 -3.16 -59.84 -10.00
CA PRO A 465 -1.82 -59.28 -10.02
C PRO A 465 -0.89 -60.09 -10.93
N ASN A 466 -0.13 -59.37 -11.75
CA ASN A 466 0.98 -59.92 -12.49
C ASN A 466 2.27 -59.24 -12.01
N GLY A 467 3.18 -60.00 -11.44
CA GLY A 467 4.43 -59.48 -10.88
C GLY A 467 5.55 -60.49 -10.92
N GLN A 468 6.76 -59.98 -10.95
CA GLN A 468 7.98 -60.77 -10.92
C GLN A 468 9.07 -60.07 -10.11
N ILE A 469 9.96 -60.87 -9.52
CA ILE A 469 11.17 -60.36 -8.88
C ILE A 469 12.34 -60.75 -9.77
N ASN A 470 13.03 -59.74 -10.28
CA ASN A 470 14.19 -59.91 -11.15
C ASN A 470 15.47 -59.58 -10.37
N PRO A 471 16.55 -60.35 -10.59
CA PRO A 471 17.87 -59.91 -10.17
C PRO A 471 18.20 -58.55 -10.82
N ASP A 472 18.84 -57.68 -10.08
CA ASP A 472 19.16 -56.33 -10.58
C ASP A 472 19.98 -56.33 -11.87
N GLU A 473 20.92 -57.24 -11.98
CA GLU A 473 21.80 -57.44 -13.15
C GLU A 473 21.03 -57.80 -14.44
N GLN A 474 19.79 -58.26 -14.32
CA GLN A 474 18.95 -58.64 -15.47
C GLN A 474 18.01 -57.52 -15.92
N MET A 475 17.95 -56.42 -15.16
CA MET A 475 17.11 -55.27 -15.49
C MET A 475 17.75 -54.39 -16.56
N THR A 476 17.04 -54.13 -17.64
CA THR A 476 17.47 -53.14 -18.63
C THR A 476 17.12 -51.71 -18.18
N GLU A 477 17.77 -50.71 -18.71
CA GLU A 477 17.45 -49.30 -18.44
C GLU A 477 15.96 -48.94 -18.67
N LYS A 478 15.36 -49.59 -19.67
CA LYS A 478 13.94 -49.42 -19.98
C LYS A 478 13.03 -50.03 -18.92
N ASP A 479 13.43 -51.18 -18.34
CA ASP A 479 12.63 -51.88 -17.34
C ASP A 479 12.74 -51.24 -15.95
N ARG A 480 13.74 -50.36 -15.73
CA ARG A 480 13.93 -49.60 -14.49
C ARG A 480 13.03 -48.37 -14.36
N LYS A 481 12.28 -47.99 -15.40
CA LYS A 481 11.46 -46.78 -15.41
C LYS A 481 10.06 -47.05 -15.95
N LEU A 482 9.04 -46.74 -15.16
CA LEU A 482 7.65 -46.77 -15.61
C LEU A 482 7.39 -45.67 -16.66
N GLN A 483 6.44 -45.91 -17.55
CA GLN A 483 6.05 -44.91 -18.54
C GLN A 483 5.56 -43.65 -17.84
N GLY A 484 6.12 -42.47 -18.19
CA GLY A 484 5.82 -41.19 -17.59
C GLY A 484 6.72 -40.86 -16.38
N PHE A 485 7.75 -41.63 -16.10
CA PHE A 485 8.73 -41.35 -15.07
C PHE A 485 9.40 -39.98 -15.31
N ARG A 486 9.43 -39.15 -14.28
CA ARG A 486 10.14 -37.87 -14.24
C ARG A 486 10.74 -37.69 -12.85
N TRP A 487 12.04 -37.40 -12.76
CA TRP A 487 12.68 -36.96 -11.52
C TRP A 487 12.91 -35.45 -11.58
N LEU A 488 12.24 -34.70 -10.73
CA LEU A 488 12.16 -33.26 -10.78
C LEU A 488 12.82 -32.58 -9.56
N ASP A 489 13.67 -33.32 -8.84
CA ASP A 489 14.31 -32.86 -7.63
C ASP A 489 15.17 -31.60 -7.83
N ALA A 490 15.72 -31.39 -9.03
CA ALA A 490 16.42 -30.16 -9.39
C ALA A 490 15.55 -28.90 -9.32
N PHE A 491 14.23 -29.03 -9.35
CA PHE A 491 13.27 -27.93 -9.25
C PHE A 491 12.68 -27.77 -7.84
N ARG A 492 13.07 -28.65 -6.90
CA ARG A 492 12.62 -28.64 -5.51
C ARG A 492 13.12 -27.39 -4.79
N PRO A 493 12.24 -26.54 -4.26
CA PRO A 493 12.65 -25.33 -3.54
C PRO A 493 13.15 -25.72 -2.14
N ARG A 494 14.48 -25.70 -1.93
CA ARG A 494 15.12 -26.01 -0.65
C ARG A 494 15.41 -24.78 0.19
N LYS A 495 15.43 -23.61 -0.43
CA LYS A 495 15.64 -22.30 0.20
C LYS A 495 14.75 -21.24 -0.48
N THR A 496 14.57 -20.11 0.18
CA THR A 496 13.63 -19.07 -0.28
C THR A 496 13.96 -18.55 -1.68
N GLU A 497 15.25 -18.46 -2.05
CA GLU A 497 15.66 -18.02 -3.38
C GLU A 497 15.21 -18.98 -4.49
N ASP A 498 15.06 -20.27 -4.19
CA ASP A 498 14.62 -21.28 -5.17
C ASP A 498 13.14 -21.09 -5.57
N LEU A 499 12.35 -20.35 -4.78
CA LEU A 499 10.97 -20.04 -5.09
C LEU A 499 10.84 -19.17 -6.36
N TYR A 500 11.85 -18.35 -6.65
CA TYR A 500 11.88 -17.43 -7.79
C TYR A 500 12.57 -18.01 -9.03
N VAL A 501 13.15 -19.19 -8.92
CA VAL A 501 13.86 -19.85 -10.02
C VAL A 501 12.88 -20.62 -10.91
N MET A 502 13.26 -20.87 -12.16
CA MET A 502 12.50 -21.44 -13.27
C MET A 502 11.35 -22.39 -12.91
N PRO A 503 10.20 -22.30 -13.59
CA PRO A 503 9.06 -23.18 -13.38
C PRO A 503 9.40 -24.64 -13.70
N VAL A 504 8.68 -25.58 -13.06
CA VAL A 504 8.79 -27.00 -13.38
C VAL A 504 8.38 -27.21 -14.84
N PRO A 505 9.18 -27.92 -15.66
CA PRO A 505 8.86 -28.18 -17.06
C PRO A 505 7.51 -28.90 -17.21
N ARG A 506 6.65 -28.41 -18.12
CA ARG A 506 5.36 -29.06 -18.45
C ARG A 506 5.58 -30.46 -19.00
N LYS A 507 4.57 -31.35 -18.88
CA LYS A 507 4.57 -32.63 -19.54
C LYS A 507 4.60 -32.46 -21.06
N PRO A 508 5.29 -33.30 -21.84
CA PRO A 508 5.39 -33.14 -23.30
C PRO A 508 4.05 -33.11 -24.04
N ASP A 509 3.00 -33.70 -23.50
CA ASP A 509 1.68 -33.80 -24.14
C ASP A 509 0.79 -32.55 -23.95
N ASP A 510 1.15 -31.58 -23.09
CA ASP A 510 0.36 -30.39 -22.83
C ASP A 510 0.56 -29.27 -23.88
N THR A 511 1.40 -29.46 -24.90
CA THR A 511 1.79 -28.42 -25.85
C THR A 511 0.80 -28.17 -27.00
N THR A 512 -0.35 -28.88 -27.07
CA THR A 512 -1.24 -28.83 -28.23
C THR A 512 -2.44 -27.88 -28.16
N ASN A 513 -2.68 -27.16 -27.04
CA ASN A 513 -3.89 -26.32 -26.90
C ASN A 513 -3.67 -24.82 -26.59
N ASP A 514 -2.43 -24.34 -26.41
CA ASP A 514 -2.24 -22.93 -25.97
C ASP A 514 -2.18 -21.89 -27.12
N ASP A 515 -2.07 -22.32 -28.39
CA ASP A 515 -1.97 -21.36 -29.53
C ASP A 515 -3.33 -20.83 -30.05
N GLU A 516 -4.46 -21.38 -29.63
CA GLU A 516 -5.78 -20.92 -30.12
C GLU A 516 -6.54 -19.97 -29.17
N THR A 517 -6.13 -19.85 -27.90
CA THR A 517 -6.84 -19.01 -26.91
C THR A 517 -6.29 -17.61 -26.73
N MET A 518 -5.13 -17.28 -27.28
CA MET A 518 -4.58 -15.90 -27.25
C MET A 518 -5.08 -15.00 -28.41
N LYS A 519 -6.02 -15.44 -29.24
CA LYS A 519 -6.60 -14.65 -30.36
C LYS A 519 -8.09 -14.33 -30.18
N ARG A 520 -8.61 -14.33 -28.97
CA ARG A 520 -9.98 -13.81 -28.75
C ARG A 520 -10.04 -12.80 -27.61
#